data_5afda289e870c4704e584574f325ebed
#
_entry.id   5afda289e870c4704e584574f325ebed
#
_cell.length_a   1.000
_cell.length_b   1.000
_cell.length_c   1.000
_cell.angle_alpha   90.00
_cell.angle_beta   90.00
_cell.angle_gamma   90.00
#
_symmetry.space_group_name_H-M   'P 1'
#
loop_
_entity.id
_entity.type
_entity.pdbx_description
1 polymer ?
#
loop_
_entity_poly.entity_id
_entity_poly.type
_entity_poly.pdbx_seq_one_letter_code
_entity_poly.pdbx_strand_id
1 'polypeptide(L)'
;MTAVLMTALLVSAALPASAGTLPARTALERLQVKPASALVLARYERSKFMTGWRRDGAAGCDTRQRVLLRSDLSPGTGEECGGAEGRWYSPYDDRTLTDTAQLDVDHVVPLANAWISGAWRWSPARRHAFAHDLTRPELVAVSESVNVAKGGHSPANWRPPVRAYWCVYARDWITVKHHYRLSVTPREKSALRDMLGTC
;
A
#
# COMPACT_ATOMS: atom_id res chain seq x y z
N MET A 1 48.39 -37.93 40.20
CA MET A 1 47.16 -37.09 40.19
C MET A 1 47.32 -36.05 39.10
N THR A 2 46.77 -36.30 37.95
CA THR A 2 46.87 -35.46 36.74
C THR A 2 45.55 -34.70 36.56
N ALA A 3 45.59 -33.38 36.69
CA ALA A 3 44.41 -32.51 36.51
C ALA A 3 44.23 -32.23 35.01
N VAL A 4 43.06 -32.55 34.48
CA VAL A 4 42.63 -32.23 33.11
C VAL A 4 41.89 -30.90 33.15
N LEU A 5 42.48 -29.83 32.53
CA LEU A 5 41.77 -28.57 32.31
C LEU A 5 40.82 -28.72 31.12
N MET A 6 39.51 -28.60 31.39
CA MET A 6 38.49 -28.47 30.35
C MET A 6 38.32 -26.98 29.99
N THR A 7 38.75 -26.61 28.81
CA THR A 7 38.49 -25.29 28.23
C THR A 7 37.10 -25.28 27.58
N ALA A 8 36.14 -24.53 28.13
CA ALA A 8 34.84 -24.31 27.55
C ALA A 8 34.90 -23.27 26.42
N LEU A 9 34.63 -23.68 25.19
CA LEU A 9 34.43 -22.77 24.07
C LEU A 9 33.06 -22.11 24.18
N LEU A 10 33.05 -20.82 24.44
CA LEU A 10 31.83 -19.99 24.33
C LEU A 10 31.52 -19.73 22.84
N VAL A 11 30.57 -20.43 22.27
CA VAL A 11 30.02 -20.14 20.95
C VAL A 11 29.05 -18.97 21.08
N SER A 12 29.49 -17.78 20.64
CA SER A 12 28.67 -16.59 20.59
C SER A 12 27.73 -16.71 19.39
N ALA A 13 26.44 -17.05 19.62
CA ALA A 13 25.41 -17.06 18.60
C ALA A 13 25.05 -15.60 18.27
N ALA A 14 25.45 -15.14 17.09
CA ALA A 14 24.99 -13.86 16.55
C ALA A 14 23.50 -13.94 16.26
N LEU A 15 22.70 -13.14 16.96
CA LEU A 15 21.28 -12.98 16.67
C LEU A 15 21.10 -12.44 15.24
N PRO A 16 20.15 -12.98 14.45
CA PRO A 16 19.90 -12.45 13.12
C PRO A 16 19.44 -11.00 13.25
N ALA A 17 20.12 -10.09 12.55
CA ALA A 17 19.73 -8.69 12.46
C ALA A 17 18.29 -8.63 11.93
N SER A 18 17.40 -8.07 12.73
CA SER A 18 16.02 -7.76 12.31
C SER A 18 16.10 -6.95 11.01
N ALA A 19 15.52 -7.46 9.93
CA ALA A 19 15.51 -6.77 8.64
C ALA A 19 14.61 -5.52 8.77
N GLY A 20 15.18 -4.44 9.30
CA GLY A 20 14.54 -3.15 9.44
C GLY A 20 14.04 -2.67 8.07
N THR A 21 12.84 -2.14 8.00
CA THR A 21 12.30 -1.52 6.80
C THR A 21 13.24 -0.42 6.32
N LEU A 22 13.64 -0.48 5.04
CA LEU A 22 14.50 0.54 4.44
C LEU A 22 13.87 1.93 4.58
N PRO A 23 14.65 2.97 4.94
CA PRO A 23 14.16 4.34 4.90
C PRO A 23 13.57 4.66 3.52
N ALA A 24 12.44 5.35 3.48
CA ALA A 24 11.70 5.60 2.24
C ALA A 24 12.55 6.30 1.16
N ARG A 25 13.43 7.23 1.55
CA ARG A 25 14.38 7.87 0.62
C ARG A 25 15.33 6.86 -0.01
N THR A 26 15.88 5.95 0.77
CA THR A 26 16.78 4.88 0.26
C THR A 26 16.00 3.91 -0.64
N ALA A 27 14.78 3.54 -0.26
CA ALA A 27 13.92 2.69 -1.09
C ALA A 27 13.59 3.36 -2.43
N LEU A 28 13.26 4.67 -2.42
CA LEU A 28 12.98 5.45 -3.64
C LEU A 28 14.19 5.46 -4.61
N GLU A 29 15.39 5.60 -4.08
CA GLU A 29 16.59 5.59 -4.94
C GLU A 29 16.85 4.23 -5.61
N ARG A 30 16.42 3.15 -4.98
CA ARG A 30 16.54 1.78 -5.51
C ARG A 30 15.44 1.43 -6.52
N LEU A 31 14.38 2.22 -6.64
CA LEU A 31 13.35 1.97 -7.63
C LEU A 31 13.89 2.16 -9.05
N GLN A 32 13.59 1.21 -9.93
CA GLN A 32 13.92 1.33 -11.35
C GLN A 32 13.15 2.51 -11.96
N VAL A 33 13.83 3.36 -12.72
CA VAL A 33 13.20 4.45 -13.45
C VAL A 33 12.96 4.00 -14.88
N LYS A 34 11.69 4.04 -15.32
CA LYS A 34 11.28 3.67 -16.69
C LYS A 34 10.22 4.64 -17.19
N PRO A 35 10.22 5.01 -18.49
CA PRO A 35 9.12 5.77 -19.06
C PRO A 35 7.83 4.95 -19.03
N ALA A 36 6.70 5.63 -18.89
CA ALA A 36 5.40 5.01 -19.11
C ALA A 36 5.19 4.70 -20.59
N SER A 37 4.57 3.56 -20.88
CA SER A 37 4.24 3.18 -22.25
C SER A 37 2.74 3.24 -22.49
N ALA A 38 2.32 4.08 -23.44
CA ALA A 38 0.92 4.18 -23.87
C ALA A 38 0.40 2.85 -24.44
N LEU A 39 1.25 2.11 -25.16
CA LEU A 39 0.88 0.80 -25.72
C LEU A 39 0.63 -0.24 -24.63
N VAL A 40 1.37 -0.16 -23.52
CA VAL A 40 1.12 -1.03 -22.35
C VAL A 40 -0.16 -0.60 -21.65
N LEU A 41 -0.38 0.70 -21.49
CA LEU A 41 -1.61 1.22 -20.85
C LEU A 41 -2.87 0.85 -21.66
N ALA A 42 -2.81 0.90 -22.98
CA ALA A 42 -3.95 0.55 -23.84
C ALA A 42 -4.44 -0.91 -23.67
N ARG A 43 -3.63 -1.76 -23.06
CA ARG A 43 -4.00 -3.16 -22.73
C ARG A 43 -4.43 -3.34 -21.27
N TYR A 44 -4.54 -2.27 -20.52
CA TYR A 44 -4.99 -2.31 -19.14
C TYR A 44 -6.49 -2.57 -19.08
N GLU A 45 -6.88 -3.52 -18.25
CA GLU A 45 -8.24 -3.79 -17.84
C GLU A 45 -8.26 -4.06 -16.34
N ARG A 46 -9.15 -3.42 -15.60
CA ARG A 46 -9.27 -3.61 -14.15
C ARG A 46 -9.54 -5.09 -13.79
N SER A 47 -10.31 -5.77 -14.61
CA SER A 47 -10.64 -7.20 -14.45
C SER A 47 -9.42 -8.13 -14.44
N LYS A 48 -8.28 -7.70 -15.00
CA LYS A 48 -7.01 -8.45 -14.91
C LYS A 48 -6.41 -8.47 -13.50
N PHE A 49 -6.86 -7.58 -12.62
CA PHE A 49 -6.47 -7.54 -11.22
C PHE A 49 -7.57 -8.06 -10.30
N MET A 50 -8.80 -7.58 -10.50
CA MET A 50 -9.95 -7.93 -9.69
C MET A 50 -11.27 -7.69 -10.45
N THR A 51 -12.25 -8.52 -10.16
CA THR A 51 -13.64 -8.35 -10.63
C THR A 51 -14.58 -7.91 -9.49
N GLY A 52 -14.06 -7.78 -8.29
CA GLY A 52 -14.74 -7.38 -7.06
C GLY A 52 -13.83 -7.60 -5.87
N TRP A 53 -14.26 -7.21 -4.67
CA TRP A 53 -13.50 -7.44 -3.47
C TRP A 53 -13.54 -8.92 -3.08
N ARG A 54 -12.35 -9.48 -2.83
CA ARG A 54 -12.21 -10.90 -2.48
C ARG A 54 -12.76 -11.17 -1.09
N ARG A 55 -13.57 -12.21 -0.98
CA ARG A 55 -13.95 -12.84 0.29
C ARG A 55 -12.93 -13.93 0.60
N ASP A 56 -12.23 -13.81 1.71
CA ASP A 56 -11.33 -14.82 2.23
C ASP A 56 -11.27 -14.74 3.76
N GLY A 57 -11.05 -15.90 4.35
CA GLY A 57 -10.97 -16.08 5.80
C GLY A 57 -12.24 -16.62 6.44
N ALA A 58 -12.11 -17.08 7.68
CA ALA A 58 -13.14 -17.80 8.44
C ALA A 58 -14.40 -16.93 8.74
N ALA A 59 -14.26 -15.60 8.76
CA ALA A 59 -15.35 -14.66 9.06
C ALA A 59 -16.16 -14.23 7.81
N GLY A 60 -15.79 -14.68 6.60
CA GLY A 60 -16.53 -14.35 5.38
C GLY A 60 -16.45 -12.90 4.91
N CYS A 61 -15.65 -12.04 5.57
CA CYS A 61 -15.49 -10.62 5.21
C CYS A 61 -14.70 -10.46 3.93
N ASP A 62 -15.15 -9.60 3.03
CA ASP A 62 -14.37 -9.23 1.86
C ASP A 62 -13.24 -8.23 2.22
N THR A 63 -12.32 -8.02 1.27
CA THR A 63 -11.16 -7.15 1.47
C THR A 63 -11.57 -5.71 1.81
N ARG A 64 -12.64 -5.16 1.18
CA ARG A 64 -13.14 -3.82 1.48
C ARG A 64 -13.63 -3.73 2.92
N GLN A 65 -14.45 -4.68 3.34
CA GLN A 65 -14.95 -4.76 4.71
C GLN A 65 -13.82 -4.81 5.74
N ARG A 66 -12.76 -5.60 5.46
CA ARG A 66 -11.57 -5.68 6.34
C ARG A 66 -10.79 -4.37 6.41
N VAL A 67 -10.71 -3.62 5.31
CA VAL A 67 -10.09 -2.28 5.32
C VAL A 67 -10.94 -1.31 6.13
N LEU A 68 -12.25 -1.29 5.94
CA LEU A 68 -13.15 -0.43 6.71
C LEU A 68 -13.11 -0.77 8.20
N LEU A 69 -13.18 -2.05 8.56
CA LEU A 69 -13.12 -2.51 9.94
C LEU A 69 -11.83 -2.05 10.64
N ARG A 70 -10.65 -2.23 10.01
CA ARG A 70 -9.37 -1.79 10.60
C ARG A 70 -9.20 -0.27 10.69
N SER A 71 -9.99 0.48 9.92
CA SER A 71 -9.94 1.95 9.85
C SER A 71 -11.06 2.63 10.63
N ASP A 72 -11.95 1.86 11.24
CA ASP A 72 -13.04 2.39 12.04
C ASP A 72 -12.49 3.00 13.34
N LEU A 73 -12.87 4.25 13.60
CA LEU A 73 -12.53 5.02 14.80
C LEU A 73 -13.51 4.81 15.96
N SER A 74 -14.57 4.03 15.73
CA SER A 74 -15.61 3.69 16.73
C SER A 74 -15.52 2.20 17.07
N PRO A 75 -14.48 1.74 17.78
CA PRO A 75 -14.31 0.32 18.06
C PRO A 75 -15.46 -0.17 18.97
N GLY A 76 -16.06 -1.29 18.61
CA GLY A 76 -16.97 -2.02 19.47
C GLY A 76 -18.41 -2.18 19.02
N THR A 77 -18.76 -1.90 17.76
CA THR A 77 -20.11 -2.21 17.23
C THR A 77 -20.36 -3.71 17.05
N GLY A 78 -19.32 -4.56 17.25
CA GLY A 78 -19.49 -6.01 17.37
C GLY A 78 -19.85 -6.76 16.08
N GLU A 79 -19.97 -6.09 14.95
CA GLU A 79 -20.26 -6.74 13.67
C GLU A 79 -18.98 -7.35 13.07
N GLU A 80 -19.03 -8.66 12.78
CA GLU A 80 -17.85 -9.42 12.32
C GLU A 80 -17.19 -8.87 11.05
N CYS A 81 -17.94 -8.14 10.21
CA CYS A 81 -17.43 -7.62 8.94
C CYS A 81 -17.54 -6.08 8.80
N GLY A 82 -17.66 -5.38 9.92
CA GLY A 82 -17.90 -3.94 9.92
C GLY A 82 -19.33 -3.59 9.51
N GLY A 83 -20.07 -2.93 10.39
CA GLY A 83 -21.45 -2.52 10.15
C GLY A 83 -21.57 -1.40 9.11
N ALA A 84 -22.83 -1.08 8.80
CA ALA A 84 -23.14 0.12 8.03
C ALA A 84 -22.83 1.40 8.82
N GLU A 85 -22.77 1.30 10.15
CA GLU A 85 -22.50 2.39 11.07
C GLU A 85 -21.07 2.32 11.62
N GLY A 86 -20.41 3.45 11.69
CA GLY A 86 -19.03 3.58 12.16
C GLY A 86 -18.54 5.01 11.96
N ARG A 87 -17.27 5.22 12.21
CA ARG A 87 -16.65 6.52 11.98
C ARG A 87 -15.27 6.35 11.34
N TRP A 88 -15.09 6.89 10.16
CA TRP A 88 -13.86 6.75 9.38
C TRP A 88 -13.28 8.11 9.03
N TYR A 89 -11.97 8.22 9.16
CA TYR A 89 -11.23 9.41 8.75
C TYR A 89 -10.59 9.18 7.38
N SER A 90 -10.89 10.07 6.44
CA SER A 90 -10.24 10.13 5.12
C SER A 90 -9.01 11.04 5.17
N PRO A 91 -7.79 10.48 5.14
CA PRO A 91 -6.58 11.26 5.32
C PRO A 91 -6.20 12.09 4.09
N TYR A 92 -6.82 11.84 2.95
CA TYR A 92 -6.53 12.58 1.72
C TYR A 92 -7.14 13.98 1.71
N ASP A 93 -8.30 14.15 2.33
CA ASP A 93 -9.12 15.37 2.28
C ASP A 93 -9.62 15.84 3.67
N ASP A 94 -9.06 15.29 4.76
CA ASP A 94 -9.34 15.66 6.16
C ASP A 94 -10.83 15.57 6.52
N ARG A 95 -11.52 14.53 6.05
CA ARG A 95 -12.95 14.33 6.32
C ARG A 95 -13.17 13.15 7.26
N THR A 96 -14.09 13.35 8.21
CA THR A 96 -14.65 12.23 8.99
C THR A 96 -16.04 11.88 8.43
N LEU A 97 -16.25 10.61 8.15
CA LEU A 97 -17.44 10.07 7.51
C LEU A 97 -18.05 9.00 8.40
N THR A 98 -19.38 8.92 8.41
CA THR A 98 -20.13 7.94 9.22
C THR A 98 -20.98 6.99 8.36
N ASP A 99 -21.08 7.26 7.06
CA ASP A 99 -21.82 6.46 6.09
C ASP A 99 -20.82 5.75 5.16
N THR A 100 -20.88 4.41 5.16
CA THR A 100 -20.02 3.57 4.29
C THR A 100 -20.28 3.78 2.79
N ALA A 101 -21.44 4.33 2.41
CA ALA A 101 -21.74 4.69 1.02
C ALA A 101 -20.90 5.87 0.52
N GLN A 102 -20.36 6.70 1.42
CA GLN A 102 -19.50 7.84 1.10
C GLN A 102 -18.00 7.47 1.13
N LEU A 103 -17.69 6.21 1.41
CA LEU A 103 -16.33 5.69 1.54
C LEU A 103 -15.95 4.81 0.38
N ASP A 104 -14.74 5.00 -0.10
CA ASP A 104 -14.05 4.07 -0.96
C ASP A 104 -12.83 3.44 -0.27
N VAL A 105 -12.38 2.32 -0.80
CA VAL A 105 -11.06 1.77 -0.53
C VAL A 105 -10.19 2.03 -1.75
N ASP A 106 -9.26 2.98 -1.58
CA ASP A 106 -8.30 3.33 -2.61
C ASP A 106 -7.12 2.37 -2.62
N HIS A 107 -6.64 2.06 -3.83
CA HIS A 107 -5.32 1.50 -4.05
C HIS A 107 -4.31 2.66 -4.08
N VAL A 108 -3.47 2.78 -3.04
CA VAL A 108 -2.45 3.84 -2.94
C VAL A 108 -1.66 3.91 -4.24
N VAL A 109 -1.18 2.78 -4.75
CA VAL A 109 -0.67 2.67 -6.12
C VAL A 109 -1.78 2.14 -7.04
N PRO A 110 -2.43 2.99 -7.84
CA PRO A 110 -3.55 2.58 -8.68
C PRO A 110 -3.22 1.37 -9.54
N LEU A 111 -4.19 0.47 -9.74
CA LEU A 111 -4.01 -0.75 -10.54
C LEU A 111 -3.49 -0.44 -11.97
N ALA A 112 -3.97 0.65 -12.56
CA ALA A 112 -3.48 1.11 -13.87
C ALA A 112 -2.01 1.56 -13.80
N ASN A 113 -1.61 2.26 -12.73
CA ASN A 113 -0.21 2.64 -12.51
C ASN A 113 0.66 1.40 -12.26
N ALA A 114 0.22 0.47 -11.43
CA ALA A 114 0.92 -0.81 -11.23
C ALA A 114 1.11 -1.55 -12.55
N TRP A 115 0.07 -1.58 -13.41
CA TRP A 115 0.13 -2.20 -14.72
C TRP A 115 1.27 -1.65 -15.57
N ILE A 116 1.30 -0.34 -15.82
CA ILE A 116 2.34 0.31 -16.64
C ILE A 116 3.73 0.26 -16.00
N SER A 117 3.78 0.10 -14.67
CA SER A 117 5.03 0.00 -13.89
C SER A 117 5.63 -1.40 -13.86
N GLY A 118 4.98 -2.39 -14.48
CA GLY A 118 5.52 -3.75 -14.61
C GLY A 118 4.55 -4.88 -14.30
N ALA A 119 3.40 -4.63 -13.68
CA ALA A 119 2.44 -5.66 -13.30
C ALA A 119 1.77 -6.36 -14.51
N TRP A 120 1.86 -5.77 -15.71
CA TRP A 120 1.41 -6.41 -16.94
C TRP A 120 2.13 -7.74 -17.23
N ARG A 121 3.34 -7.92 -16.69
CA ARG A 121 4.13 -9.16 -16.81
C ARG A 121 3.86 -10.17 -15.70
N TRP A 122 3.06 -9.81 -14.69
CA TRP A 122 2.80 -10.72 -13.58
C TRP A 122 1.79 -11.80 -13.95
N SER A 123 1.81 -12.90 -13.20
CA SER A 123 0.73 -13.88 -13.25
C SER A 123 -0.59 -13.27 -12.77
N PRO A 124 -1.75 -13.80 -13.19
CA PRO A 124 -3.06 -13.38 -12.67
C PRO A 124 -3.11 -13.45 -11.13
N ALA A 125 -2.60 -14.54 -10.53
CA ALA A 125 -2.57 -14.70 -9.08
C ALA A 125 -1.80 -13.57 -8.37
N ARG A 126 -0.65 -13.13 -8.93
CA ARG A 126 0.13 -12.04 -8.35
C ARG A 126 -0.57 -10.68 -8.48
N ARG A 127 -1.24 -10.41 -9.59
CA ARG A 127 -2.06 -9.20 -9.74
C ARG A 127 -3.22 -9.19 -8.77
N HIS A 128 -3.87 -10.33 -8.61
CA HIS A 128 -4.94 -10.49 -7.63
C HIS A 128 -4.45 -10.26 -6.20
N ALA A 129 -3.31 -10.84 -5.81
CA ALA A 129 -2.70 -10.64 -4.50
C ALA A 129 -2.35 -9.16 -4.24
N PHE A 130 -1.88 -8.43 -5.26
CA PHE A 130 -1.62 -6.99 -5.18
C PHE A 130 -2.91 -6.21 -4.90
N ALA A 131 -3.98 -6.48 -5.65
CA ALA A 131 -5.25 -5.75 -5.53
C ALA A 131 -5.95 -5.97 -4.17
N HIS A 132 -5.57 -7.02 -3.43
CA HIS A 132 -6.18 -7.39 -2.15
C HIS A 132 -5.16 -7.40 -1.00
N ASP A 133 -4.05 -6.65 -1.14
CA ASP A 133 -2.97 -6.66 -0.14
C ASP A 133 -3.36 -5.90 1.13
N LEU A 134 -3.64 -6.64 2.19
CA LEU A 134 -3.95 -6.10 3.52
C LEU A 134 -2.71 -5.90 4.41
N THR A 135 -1.53 -6.35 3.96
CA THR A 135 -0.30 -6.36 4.78
C THR A 135 0.63 -5.20 4.49
N ARG A 136 0.51 -4.57 3.32
CA ARG A 136 1.24 -3.35 2.94
C ARG A 136 0.27 -2.18 2.94
N PRO A 137 0.77 -0.95 2.93
CA PRO A 137 -0.08 0.23 2.89
C PRO A 137 -0.63 0.48 1.47
N GLU A 138 -1.14 -0.57 0.81
CA GLU A 138 -1.70 -0.48 -0.54
C GLU A 138 -3.17 -0.06 -0.51
N LEU A 139 -3.90 -0.42 0.55
CA LEU A 139 -5.33 -0.15 0.64
C LEU A 139 -5.61 0.82 1.79
N VAL A 140 -6.31 1.91 1.49
CA VAL A 140 -6.68 2.95 2.46
C VAL A 140 -8.15 3.34 2.30
N ALA A 141 -8.87 3.50 3.43
CA ALA A 141 -10.22 4.04 3.43
C ALA A 141 -10.17 5.56 3.23
N VAL A 142 -10.91 6.08 2.27
CA VAL A 142 -10.96 7.51 1.92
C VAL A 142 -12.38 7.90 1.51
N SER A 143 -12.67 9.20 1.41
CA SER A 143 -13.92 9.64 0.82
C SER A 143 -14.01 9.25 -0.66
N GLU A 144 -15.20 8.85 -1.12
CA GLU A 144 -15.46 8.51 -2.53
C GLU A 144 -15.03 9.66 -3.45
N SER A 145 -15.38 10.90 -3.10
CA SER A 145 -15.09 12.07 -3.92
C SER A 145 -13.60 12.28 -4.17
N VAL A 146 -12.75 12.11 -3.15
CA VAL A 146 -11.30 12.28 -3.30
C VAL A 146 -10.68 11.09 -4.03
N ASN A 147 -11.23 9.88 -3.87
CA ASN A 147 -10.79 8.70 -4.61
C ASN A 147 -11.09 8.83 -6.12
N VAL A 148 -12.28 9.29 -6.47
CA VAL A 148 -12.65 9.60 -7.87
C VAL A 148 -11.71 10.66 -8.46
N ALA A 149 -11.42 11.73 -7.72
CA ALA A 149 -10.49 12.78 -8.16
C ALA A 149 -9.06 12.25 -8.35
N LYS A 150 -8.60 11.33 -7.54
CA LYS A 150 -7.30 10.66 -7.69
C LYS A 150 -7.27 9.76 -8.92
N GLY A 151 -8.27 8.91 -9.09
CA GLY A 151 -8.37 7.98 -10.19
C GLY A 151 -7.08 7.15 -10.39
N GLY A 152 -6.63 7.02 -11.64
CA GLY A 152 -5.40 6.33 -11.98
C GLY A 152 -4.11 7.15 -11.92
N HIS A 153 -4.16 8.37 -11.37
CA HIS A 153 -3.05 9.32 -11.40
C HIS A 153 -1.89 8.91 -10.47
N SER A 154 -0.67 9.24 -10.91
CA SER A 154 0.53 9.13 -10.07
C SER A 154 0.76 10.43 -9.28
N PRO A 155 1.67 10.45 -8.28
CA PRO A 155 2.07 11.66 -7.54
C PRO A 155 2.55 12.81 -8.41
N ALA A 156 2.91 12.55 -9.67
CA ALA A 156 3.27 13.58 -10.63
C ALA A 156 2.06 14.40 -11.13
N ASN A 157 0.85 13.84 -11.08
CA ASN A 157 -0.35 14.45 -11.65
C ASN A 157 -1.44 14.70 -10.60
N TRP A 158 -1.37 14.01 -9.48
CA TRP A 158 -2.30 14.19 -8.37
C TRP A 158 -1.60 13.98 -7.04
N ARG A 159 -1.96 14.77 -6.05
CA ARG A 159 -1.50 14.65 -4.65
C ARG A 159 -2.70 14.81 -3.73
N PRO A 160 -2.72 14.17 -2.55
CA PRO A 160 -3.76 14.45 -1.56
C PRO A 160 -3.91 15.96 -1.31
N PRO A 161 -5.14 16.50 -1.25
CA PRO A 161 -5.37 17.90 -0.90
C PRO A 161 -4.72 18.29 0.42
N VAL A 162 -4.72 17.38 1.40
CA VAL A 162 -4.09 17.59 2.71
C VAL A 162 -2.57 17.45 2.61
N ARG A 163 -1.87 18.59 2.58
CA ARG A 163 -0.40 18.63 2.47
C ARG A 163 0.31 17.90 3.60
N ALA A 164 -0.25 17.91 4.82
CA ALA A 164 0.31 17.21 5.98
C ALA A 164 0.39 15.69 5.76
N TYR A 165 -0.47 15.13 4.90
CA TYR A 165 -0.46 13.70 4.57
C TYR A 165 0.55 13.32 3.49
N TRP A 166 1.19 14.26 2.79
CA TRP A 166 2.10 13.96 1.67
C TRP A 166 3.27 13.06 2.07
N CYS A 167 3.85 13.28 3.25
CA CYS A 167 4.93 12.43 3.74
C CYS A 167 4.51 10.96 3.86
N VAL A 168 3.36 10.71 4.47
CA VAL A 168 2.79 9.36 4.64
C VAL A 168 2.47 8.76 3.28
N TYR A 169 1.73 9.47 2.44
CA TYR A 169 1.35 9.01 1.11
C TYR A 169 2.56 8.62 0.25
N ALA A 170 3.62 9.44 0.26
CA ALA A 170 4.85 9.13 -0.49
C ALA A 170 5.56 7.89 0.06
N ARG A 171 5.62 7.74 1.39
CA ARG A 171 6.21 6.55 2.03
C ARG A 171 5.45 5.29 1.67
N ASP A 172 4.12 5.33 1.71
CA ASP A 172 3.24 4.22 1.37
C ASP A 172 3.41 3.82 -0.10
N TRP A 173 3.35 4.79 -1.01
CA TRP A 173 3.59 4.57 -2.44
C TRP A 173 4.94 3.91 -2.72
N ILE A 174 6.00 4.41 -2.10
CA ILE A 174 7.36 3.89 -2.27
C ILE A 174 7.46 2.47 -1.69
N THR A 175 6.89 2.25 -0.51
CA THR A 175 6.88 0.93 0.15
C THR A 175 6.23 -0.12 -0.73
N VAL A 176 5.06 0.19 -1.28
CA VAL A 176 4.34 -0.70 -2.19
C VAL A 176 5.15 -0.97 -3.45
N LYS A 177 5.61 0.08 -4.14
CA LYS A 177 6.39 -0.10 -5.37
C LYS A 177 7.69 -0.86 -5.14
N HIS A 178 8.39 -0.59 -4.05
CA HIS A 178 9.62 -1.29 -3.69
C HIS A 178 9.37 -2.79 -3.43
N HIS A 179 8.36 -3.12 -2.62
CA HIS A 179 8.00 -4.50 -2.32
C HIS A 179 7.62 -5.29 -3.59
N TYR A 180 6.79 -4.70 -4.43
CA TYR A 180 6.32 -5.34 -5.65
C TYR A 180 7.29 -5.26 -6.83
N ARG A 181 8.43 -4.60 -6.66
CA ARG A 181 9.46 -4.35 -7.69
C ARG A 181 8.88 -3.65 -8.93
N LEU A 182 8.01 -2.69 -8.69
CA LEU A 182 7.44 -1.82 -9.72
C LEU A 182 8.39 -0.67 -10.03
N SER A 183 8.39 -0.20 -11.28
CA SER A 183 9.16 0.98 -11.67
C SER A 183 8.42 2.27 -11.37
N VAL A 184 9.16 3.38 -11.40
CA VAL A 184 8.62 4.74 -11.38
C VAL A 184 9.01 5.47 -12.66
N THR A 185 8.20 6.45 -13.09
CA THR A 185 8.63 7.39 -14.13
C THR A 185 9.56 8.46 -13.55
N PRO A 186 10.36 9.19 -14.36
CA PRO A 186 11.18 10.30 -13.87
C PRO A 186 10.35 11.36 -13.13
N ARG A 187 9.19 11.74 -13.68
CA ARG A 187 8.27 12.72 -13.06
C ARG A 187 7.67 12.23 -11.76
N GLU A 188 7.29 10.96 -11.70
CA GLU A 188 6.79 10.32 -10.49
C GLU A 188 7.86 10.29 -9.39
N LYS A 189 9.12 9.92 -9.73
CA LYS A 189 10.25 9.91 -8.78
C LYS A 189 10.53 11.30 -8.22
N SER A 190 10.49 12.33 -9.07
CA SER A 190 10.64 13.74 -8.63
C SER A 190 9.53 14.14 -7.66
N ALA A 191 8.28 13.87 -8.00
CA ALA A 191 7.13 14.19 -7.16
C ALA A 191 7.20 13.50 -5.79
N LEU A 192 7.61 12.23 -5.75
CA LEU A 192 7.80 11.50 -4.50
C LEU A 192 8.92 12.10 -3.64
N ARG A 193 10.04 12.57 -4.24
CA ARG A 193 11.09 13.29 -3.50
C ARG A 193 10.58 14.58 -2.88
N ASP A 194 9.80 15.37 -3.65
CA ASP A 194 9.19 16.60 -3.16
C ASP A 194 8.28 16.32 -1.95
N MET A 195 7.42 15.29 -2.06
CA MET A 195 6.52 14.92 -0.98
C MET A 195 7.27 14.40 0.25
N LEU A 196 8.36 13.65 0.08
CA LEU A 196 9.24 13.24 1.19
C LEU A 196 9.99 14.45 1.81
N GLY A 197 10.03 15.60 1.16
CA GLY A 197 10.53 16.85 1.70
C GLY A 197 9.62 17.44 2.80
N THR A 198 8.37 16.95 2.93
CA THR A 198 7.44 17.37 3.98
C THR A 198 7.54 16.54 5.26
N CYS A 199 8.37 15.49 5.27
CA CYS A 199 8.68 14.70 6.46
C CYS A 199 9.63 15.46 7.39
#